data_2a9c87855962097e412a817688d405e8
#
_entry.id   2a9c87855962097e412a817688d405e8
#
_cell.length_a   1.000
_cell.length_b   1.000
_cell.length_c   1.000
_cell.angle_alpha   90.00
_cell.angle_beta   90.00
_cell.angle_gamma   90.00
#
_symmetry.space_group_name_H-M   'P 1'
#
loop_
_entity.id
_entity.type
_entity.pdbx_description
1 polymer ?
#
loop_
_entity_poly.entity_id
_entity_poly.type
_entity_poly.pdbx_seq_one_letter_code
_entity_poly.pdbx_strand_id
1 'polypeptide(L)'
;MSQTRLTKTVTILVLAAATFLGLAGTGRAQALKPVSVWQAMPDFTLPAFQGGEVTLSKLKGKNVLLIFPRGLAGENHWCHVCNYQYADLVELEKAKAIRKAYNLEILFVMPYGRDQVQQWADKFPDQMQDIENWKNPSEPDKLDEKGKTRLAVYRTNFPQRYLYEKDRVPLPFPVLLDPERKICQGLGIFTTEWSGSKVDQNVPTLFVIDARGIVQLKYVSQNTFDRPSAEYLLNFLGRLGK
;
A
#
# COMPACT_ATOMS: atom_id res chain seq x y z
N MET A 1 -22.37 -53.25 81.15
CA MET A 1 -23.29 -52.55 80.24
C MET A 1 -22.53 -51.33 79.69
N SER A 2 -21.96 -51.44 78.49
CA SER A 2 -21.25 -50.39 77.84
C SER A 2 -21.73 -50.30 76.37
N GLN A 3 -22.38 -49.22 76.02
CA GLN A 3 -22.85 -48.99 74.69
C GLN A 3 -21.76 -48.23 73.85
N THR A 4 -21.26 -48.94 72.85
CA THR A 4 -20.34 -48.36 71.88
C THR A 4 -21.13 -47.64 70.79
N ARG A 5 -20.97 -46.30 70.71
CA ARG A 5 -21.52 -45.45 69.60
C ARG A 5 -20.60 -45.55 68.43
N LEU A 6 -21.09 -46.03 67.29
CA LEU A 6 -20.44 -45.98 66.00
C LEU A 6 -20.72 -44.62 65.40
N THR A 7 -19.69 -43.80 65.22
CA THR A 7 -19.74 -42.56 64.46
C THR A 7 -19.43 -42.88 62.98
N LYS A 8 -20.41 -42.71 62.10
CA LYS A 8 -20.25 -42.79 60.64
C LYS A 8 -19.72 -41.47 60.12
N THR A 9 -18.48 -41.50 59.71
CA THR A 9 -17.89 -40.36 59.01
C THR A 9 -18.34 -40.39 57.53
N VAL A 10 -19.15 -39.42 57.11
CA VAL A 10 -19.54 -39.22 55.69
C VAL A 10 -18.51 -38.34 55.05
N THR A 11 -17.70 -38.91 54.17
CA THR A 11 -16.75 -38.19 53.35
C THR A 11 -17.52 -37.66 52.15
N ILE A 12 -17.73 -36.32 52.07
CA ILE A 12 -18.30 -35.67 50.95
C ILE A 12 -17.17 -35.37 49.94
N LEU A 13 -17.16 -36.07 48.82
CA LEU A 13 -16.27 -35.79 47.69
C LEU A 13 -16.86 -34.63 46.89
N VAL A 14 -16.29 -33.46 47.03
CA VAL A 14 -16.65 -32.31 46.19
C VAL A 14 -15.86 -32.43 44.86
N LEU A 15 -16.52 -32.87 43.81
CA LEU A 15 -15.99 -32.78 42.44
C LEU A 15 -16.06 -31.32 41.98
N ALA A 16 -14.96 -30.61 41.98
CA ALA A 16 -14.85 -29.32 41.33
C ALA A 16 -14.72 -29.53 39.82
N ALA A 17 -15.82 -29.40 39.07
CA ALA A 17 -15.81 -29.32 37.64
C ALA A 17 -15.33 -27.92 37.23
N ALA A 18 -14.05 -27.80 36.88
CA ALA A 18 -13.52 -26.61 36.28
C ALA A 18 -14.04 -26.49 34.83
N THR A 19 -15.12 -25.77 34.63
CA THR A 19 -15.57 -25.36 33.31
C THR A 19 -14.60 -24.32 32.76
N PHE A 20 -13.68 -24.74 31.89
CA PHE A 20 -12.92 -23.83 31.01
C PHE A 20 -13.91 -23.24 30.04
N LEU A 21 -14.50 -22.08 30.35
CA LEU A 21 -15.08 -21.20 29.36
C LEU A 21 -13.91 -20.63 28.54
N GLY A 22 -13.66 -21.25 27.38
CA GLY A 22 -12.84 -20.66 26.35
C GLY A 22 -13.46 -19.36 25.95
N LEU A 23 -12.89 -18.24 26.39
CA LEU A 23 -13.11 -16.91 25.81
C LEU A 23 -12.59 -16.96 24.38
N ALA A 24 -13.42 -17.46 23.45
CA ALA A 24 -13.30 -17.12 22.05
C ALA A 24 -13.51 -15.60 21.97
N GLY A 25 -12.41 -14.87 22.10
CA GLY A 25 -12.38 -13.45 21.82
C GLY A 25 -12.84 -13.26 20.37
N THR A 26 -14.11 -12.94 20.18
CA THR A 26 -14.59 -12.37 18.92
C THR A 26 -13.84 -11.06 18.78
N GLY A 27 -12.66 -11.12 18.15
CA GLY A 27 -11.92 -9.95 17.73
C GLY A 27 -12.84 -9.15 16.83
N ARG A 28 -13.55 -8.21 17.42
CA ARG A 28 -14.34 -7.24 16.68
C ARG A 28 -13.37 -6.55 15.75
N ALA A 29 -13.45 -6.82 14.44
CA ALA A 29 -12.63 -6.15 13.45
C ALA A 29 -12.74 -4.64 13.75
N GLN A 30 -11.63 -4.06 14.21
CA GLN A 30 -11.61 -2.64 14.54
C GLN A 30 -11.94 -1.88 13.26
N ALA A 31 -12.98 -1.04 13.31
CA ALA A 31 -13.36 -0.25 12.15
C ALA A 31 -12.12 0.56 11.69
N LEU A 32 -11.79 0.43 10.41
CA LEU A 32 -10.70 1.18 9.80
C LEU A 32 -10.96 2.68 9.94
N LYS A 33 -9.96 3.42 10.36
CA LYS A 33 -9.99 4.89 10.50
C LYS A 33 -8.65 5.47 10.07
N PRO A 34 -8.58 6.75 9.72
CA PRO A 34 -7.31 7.41 9.42
C PRO A 34 -6.28 7.16 10.52
N VAL A 35 -5.07 6.76 10.12
CA VAL A 35 -3.97 6.46 11.02
C VAL A 35 -2.91 7.57 10.96
N SER A 36 -2.29 7.85 12.10
CA SER A 36 -1.20 8.82 12.22
C SER A 36 0.14 8.11 12.42
N VAL A 37 1.24 8.86 12.26
CA VAL A 37 2.58 8.40 12.62
C VAL A 37 2.62 7.98 14.09
N TRP A 38 3.38 6.97 14.40
CA TRP A 38 3.53 6.32 15.71
C TRP A 38 2.32 5.49 16.16
N GLN A 39 1.32 5.32 15.31
CA GLN A 39 0.20 4.40 15.56
C GLN A 39 0.41 3.07 14.82
N ALA A 40 -0.17 2.01 15.36
CA ALA A 40 -0.24 0.74 14.65
C ALA A 40 -1.12 0.90 13.39
N MET A 41 -0.61 0.41 12.25
CA MET A 41 -1.43 0.33 11.05
C MET A 41 -2.54 -0.69 11.29
N PRO A 42 -3.82 -0.34 11.04
CA PRO A 42 -4.92 -1.30 11.11
C PRO A 42 -4.67 -2.49 10.19
N ASP A 43 -5.00 -3.69 10.67
CA ASP A 43 -4.86 -4.90 9.87
C ASP A 43 -5.94 -4.99 8.79
N PHE A 44 -5.56 -5.57 7.66
CA PHE A 44 -6.48 -5.89 6.57
C PHE A 44 -5.95 -7.07 5.76
N THR A 45 -6.87 -7.71 5.04
CA THR A 45 -6.54 -8.73 4.03
C THR A 45 -7.17 -8.33 2.72
N LEU A 46 -6.38 -8.32 1.64
CA LEU A 46 -6.84 -8.02 0.28
C LEU A 46 -6.31 -9.05 -0.70
N PRO A 47 -7.09 -9.40 -1.75
CA PRO A 47 -6.62 -10.21 -2.84
C PRO A 47 -5.56 -9.45 -3.65
N ALA A 48 -4.53 -10.18 -4.11
CA ALA A 48 -3.53 -9.63 -5.00
C ALA A 48 -3.91 -9.88 -6.48
N PHE A 49 -3.60 -8.91 -7.33
CA PHE A 49 -3.80 -9.03 -8.78
C PHE A 49 -3.02 -10.21 -9.37
N GLN A 50 -1.82 -10.48 -8.87
CA GLN A 50 -0.99 -11.62 -9.27
C GLN A 50 -1.50 -12.98 -8.75
N GLY A 51 -2.55 -13.00 -7.96
CA GLY A 51 -3.12 -14.19 -7.32
C GLY A 51 -2.81 -14.29 -5.83
N GLY A 52 -3.60 -15.07 -5.11
CA GLY A 52 -3.52 -15.18 -3.67
C GLY A 52 -4.07 -13.94 -2.95
N GLU A 53 -3.73 -13.81 -1.69
CA GLU A 53 -4.10 -12.68 -0.82
C GLU A 53 -2.94 -12.26 0.07
N VAL A 54 -2.95 -11.00 0.51
CA VAL A 54 -1.99 -10.44 1.45
C VAL A 54 -2.72 -9.95 2.68
N THR A 55 -2.31 -10.46 3.85
CA THR A 55 -2.72 -9.95 5.17
C THR A 55 -1.59 -9.13 5.75
N LEU A 56 -1.83 -7.86 6.08
CA LEU A 56 -0.78 -6.96 6.53
C LEU A 56 -0.10 -7.44 7.81
N SER A 57 -0.86 -7.97 8.77
CA SER A 57 -0.31 -8.48 10.05
C SER A 57 0.63 -9.68 9.88
N LYS A 58 0.51 -10.45 8.77
CA LYS A 58 1.43 -11.55 8.44
C LYS A 58 2.80 -11.08 7.96
N LEU A 59 2.95 -9.78 7.69
CA LEU A 59 4.23 -9.17 7.29
C LEU A 59 5.04 -8.63 8.48
N LYS A 60 4.57 -8.81 9.72
CA LYS A 60 5.35 -8.45 10.92
C LYS A 60 6.72 -9.12 10.88
N GLY A 61 7.75 -8.38 11.30
CA GLY A 61 9.15 -8.78 11.14
C GLY A 61 9.82 -8.16 9.90
N LYS A 62 9.03 -7.61 8.97
CA LYS A 62 9.52 -6.82 7.82
C LYS A 62 9.04 -5.37 7.92
N ASN A 63 9.81 -4.46 7.37
CA ASN A 63 9.31 -3.13 7.03
C ASN A 63 8.32 -3.24 5.86
N VAL A 64 7.33 -2.35 5.79
CA VAL A 64 6.38 -2.31 4.68
C VAL A 64 6.30 -0.90 4.11
N LEU A 65 6.54 -0.77 2.81
CA LEU A 65 6.18 0.42 2.04
C LEU A 65 4.81 0.18 1.41
N LEU A 66 3.79 0.78 2.01
CA LEU A 66 2.39 0.64 1.61
C LEU A 66 1.98 1.88 0.81
N ILE A 67 1.68 1.69 -0.47
CA ILE A 67 1.40 2.76 -1.42
C ILE A 67 -0.04 2.66 -1.90
N PHE A 68 -0.77 3.76 -1.81
CA PHE A 68 -2.08 3.96 -2.39
C PHE A 68 -1.92 4.94 -3.57
N PRO A 69 -1.70 4.43 -4.80
CA PRO A 69 -1.59 5.30 -5.97
C PRO A 69 -2.94 5.97 -6.24
N ARG A 70 -2.91 7.09 -6.98
CA ARG A 70 -4.13 7.76 -7.42
C ARG A 70 -5.07 6.82 -8.16
N GLY A 71 -4.49 5.99 -9.01
CA GLY A 71 -5.22 5.17 -9.95
C GLY A 71 -5.65 5.99 -11.17
N LEU A 72 -6.95 6.15 -11.40
CA LEU A 72 -7.48 6.99 -12.47
C LEU A 72 -7.23 8.48 -12.16
N ALA A 73 -6.85 9.23 -13.19
CA ALA A 73 -6.67 10.67 -13.18
C ALA A 73 -7.68 11.40 -14.09
N GLY A 74 -8.56 10.65 -14.70
CA GLY A 74 -9.64 11.07 -15.58
C GLY A 74 -10.34 9.83 -16.14
N GLU A 75 -11.39 10.03 -16.93
CA GLU A 75 -12.05 8.92 -17.60
C GLU A 75 -11.06 8.19 -18.51
N ASN A 76 -10.89 6.89 -18.31
CA ASN A 76 -9.92 6.04 -19.04
C ASN A 76 -8.47 6.54 -19.04
N HIS A 77 -8.12 7.40 -18.10
CA HIS A 77 -6.78 7.99 -18.01
C HIS A 77 -6.14 7.65 -16.66
N TRP A 78 -5.08 6.86 -16.68
CA TRP A 78 -4.32 6.47 -15.49
C TRP A 78 -3.26 7.51 -15.11
N CYS A 79 -2.92 7.57 -13.85
CA CYS A 79 -1.97 8.53 -13.30
C CYS A 79 -0.52 8.23 -13.73
N HIS A 80 0.02 8.98 -14.67
CA HIS A 80 1.41 8.85 -15.15
C HIS A 80 2.44 8.97 -14.02
N VAL A 81 2.23 9.91 -13.08
CA VAL A 81 3.16 10.09 -11.94
C VAL A 81 3.19 8.85 -11.04
N CYS A 82 2.03 8.21 -10.85
CA CYS A 82 1.96 6.98 -10.05
C CYS A 82 2.62 5.81 -10.79
N ASN A 83 2.46 5.75 -12.11
CA ASN A 83 3.12 4.73 -12.94
C ASN A 83 4.63 4.93 -12.95
N TYR A 84 5.08 6.17 -13.04
CA TYR A 84 6.51 6.48 -12.96
C TYR A 84 7.09 6.09 -11.59
N GLN A 85 6.39 6.39 -10.49
CA GLN A 85 6.81 5.95 -9.14
C GLN A 85 6.89 4.42 -9.03
N TYR A 86 5.93 3.71 -9.64
CA TYR A 86 5.96 2.25 -9.70
C TYR A 86 7.20 1.76 -10.48
N ALA A 87 7.44 2.31 -11.68
CA ALA A 87 8.58 1.97 -12.52
C ALA A 87 9.92 2.22 -11.81
N ASP A 88 10.04 3.36 -11.13
CA ASP A 88 11.25 3.73 -10.38
C ASP A 88 11.58 2.69 -9.29
N LEU A 89 10.59 2.25 -8.52
CA LEU A 89 10.76 1.20 -7.52
C LEU A 89 11.09 -0.16 -8.15
N VAL A 90 10.48 -0.50 -9.29
CA VAL A 90 10.78 -1.74 -10.03
C VAL A 90 12.24 -1.77 -10.49
N GLU A 91 12.72 -0.69 -11.08
CA GLU A 91 14.10 -0.64 -11.56
C GLU A 91 15.12 -0.61 -10.39
N LEU A 92 14.77 0.02 -9.28
CA LEU A 92 15.59 -0.05 -8.06
C LEU A 92 15.61 -1.46 -7.45
N GLU A 93 14.49 -2.18 -7.47
CA GLU A 93 14.47 -3.59 -7.03
C GLU A 93 15.37 -4.45 -7.91
N LYS A 94 15.32 -4.28 -9.24
CA LYS A 94 16.20 -4.99 -10.19
C LYS A 94 17.68 -4.66 -9.96
N ALA A 95 17.99 -3.38 -9.77
CA ALA A 95 19.37 -2.92 -9.66
C ALA A 95 20.01 -3.19 -8.29
N LYS A 96 19.24 -3.12 -7.20
CA LYS A 96 19.75 -3.04 -5.83
C LYS A 96 19.11 -4.05 -4.87
N ALA A 97 18.16 -4.88 -5.31
CA ALA A 97 17.40 -5.81 -4.47
C ALA A 97 16.91 -5.13 -3.16
N ILE A 98 16.24 -3.99 -3.31
CA ILE A 98 15.89 -3.10 -2.18
C ILE A 98 15.03 -3.80 -1.13
N ARG A 99 14.18 -4.75 -1.52
CA ARG A 99 13.40 -5.53 -0.54
C ARG A 99 14.29 -6.34 0.39
N LYS A 100 15.34 -6.95 -0.14
CA LYS A 100 16.33 -7.69 0.66
C LYS A 100 17.18 -6.74 1.48
N ALA A 101 17.67 -5.66 0.87
CA ALA A 101 18.58 -4.70 1.51
C ALA A 101 17.97 -4.00 2.73
N TYR A 102 16.67 -3.75 2.72
CA TYR A 102 15.96 -3.02 3.79
C TYR A 102 14.99 -3.89 4.59
N ASN A 103 15.05 -5.23 4.44
CA ASN A 103 14.05 -6.15 5.01
C ASN A 103 12.62 -5.64 4.76
N LEU A 104 12.31 -5.36 3.50
CA LEU A 104 11.16 -4.58 3.07
C LEU A 104 10.18 -5.43 2.27
N GLU A 105 8.88 -5.18 2.44
CA GLU A 105 7.84 -5.53 1.48
C GLU A 105 7.24 -4.26 0.88
N ILE A 106 6.92 -4.28 -0.42
CA ILE A 106 6.33 -3.14 -1.13
C ILE A 106 4.96 -3.57 -1.64
N LEU A 107 3.93 -2.84 -1.24
CA LEU A 107 2.55 -3.13 -1.56
C LEU A 107 1.89 -1.92 -2.22
N PHE A 108 1.17 -2.16 -3.32
CA PHE A 108 0.32 -1.16 -3.96
C PHE A 108 -1.14 -1.52 -3.74
N VAL A 109 -1.96 -0.60 -3.26
CA VAL A 109 -3.39 -0.82 -3.00
C VAL A 109 -4.22 0.06 -3.94
N MET A 110 -4.96 -0.57 -4.85
CA MET A 110 -5.82 0.12 -5.81
C MET A 110 -7.30 -0.01 -5.42
N PRO A 111 -8.09 1.08 -5.49
CA PRO A 111 -9.52 1.07 -5.14
C PRO A 111 -10.38 0.48 -6.26
N TYR A 112 -9.88 -0.58 -6.93
CA TYR A 112 -10.48 -1.17 -8.12
C TYR A 112 -10.47 -2.69 -8.08
N GLY A 113 -11.35 -3.29 -8.90
CA GLY A 113 -11.38 -4.72 -9.16
C GLY A 113 -10.33 -5.16 -10.19
N ARG A 114 -10.28 -6.47 -10.42
CA ARG A 114 -9.31 -7.13 -11.29
C ARG A 114 -9.31 -6.58 -12.72
N ASP A 115 -10.49 -6.39 -13.31
CA ASP A 115 -10.59 -5.95 -14.71
C ASP A 115 -10.05 -4.54 -14.92
N GLN A 116 -10.28 -3.64 -13.96
CA GLN A 116 -9.73 -2.30 -14.01
C GLN A 116 -8.21 -2.28 -13.79
N VAL A 117 -7.70 -3.12 -12.88
CA VAL A 117 -6.25 -3.24 -12.70
C VAL A 117 -5.59 -3.91 -13.89
N GLN A 118 -6.28 -4.81 -14.61
CA GLN A 118 -5.79 -5.33 -15.89
C GLN A 118 -5.67 -4.21 -16.92
N GLN A 119 -6.68 -3.33 -17.05
CA GLN A 119 -6.60 -2.16 -17.93
C GLN A 119 -5.44 -1.22 -17.57
N TRP A 120 -5.16 -1.05 -16.28
CA TRP A 120 -3.97 -0.32 -15.84
C TRP A 120 -2.69 -0.98 -16.34
N ALA A 121 -2.56 -2.29 -16.17
CA ALA A 121 -1.39 -3.04 -16.61
C ALA A 121 -1.21 -2.96 -18.15
N ASP A 122 -2.30 -3.12 -18.91
CA ASP A 122 -2.29 -3.05 -20.37
C ASP A 122 -1.89 -1.65 -20.88
N LYS A 123 -2.28 -0.60 -20.17
CA LYS A 123 -1.97 0.80 -20.53
C LYS A 123 -0.61 1.28 -20.03
N PHE A 124 0.01 0.56 -19.11
CA PHE A 124 1.24 1.00 -18.44
C PHE A 124 2.38 1.27 -19.42
N PRO A 125 2.70 0.41 -20.41
CA PRO A 125 3.77 0.68 -21.37
C PRO A 125 3.53 1.94 -22.21
N ASP A 126 2.30 2.15 -22.71
CA ASP A 126 1.92 3.32 -23.49
C ASP A 126 2.10 4.60 -22.66
N GLN A 127 1.71 4.59 -21.39
CA GLN A 127 1.84 5.74 -20.52
C GLN A 127 3.30 6.06 -20.16
N MET A 128 4.15 5.05 -20.05
CA MET A 128 5.58 5.28 -19.88
C MET A 128 6.20 5.90 -21.16
N GLN A 129 5.72 5.48 -22.33
CA GLN A 129 6.10 6.12 -23.61
C GLN A 129 5.60 7.57 -23.70
N ASP A 130 4.39 7.86 -23.21
CA ASP A 130 3.87 9.24 -23.16
C ASP A 130 4.77 10.16 -22.34
N ILE A 131 5.26 9.68 -21.19
CA ILE A 131 6.23 10.45 -20.36
C ILE A 131 7.48 10.77 -21.15
N GLU A 132 8.02 9.82 -21.92
CA GLU A 132 9.20 10.05 -22.76
C GLU A 132 8.91 11.06 -23.88
N ASN A 133 7.74 10.99 -24.52
CA ASN A 133 7.31 11.94 -25.53
C ASN A 133 7.18 13.36 -24.94
N TRP A 134 6.63 13.49 -23.73
CA TRP A 134 6.51 14.78 -23.03
C TRP A 134 7.86 15.41 -22.69
N LYS A 135 8.85 14.60 -22.33
CA LYS A 135 10.22 15.03 -22.01
C LYS A 135 11.02 15.42 -23.25
N ASN A 136 10.68 14.82 -24.40
CA ASN A 136 11.44 14.91 -25.64
C ASN A 136 10.52 15.25 -26.81
N PRO A 137 9.88 16.45 -26.82
CA PRO A 137 9.09 16.89 -27.96
C PRO A 137 9.97 17.04 -29.21
N SER A 138 9.40 16.84 -30.39
CA SER A 138 10.14 16.90 -31.68
C SER A 138 10.73 18.27 -31.96
N GLU A 139 10.08 19.34 -31.50
CA GLU A 139 10.48 20.72 -31.78
C GLU A 139 10.53 21.58 -30.49
N PRO A 140 11.46 21.27 -29.56
CA PRO A 140 11.51 21.92 -28.24
C PRO A 140 11.72 23.46 -28.34
N ASP A 141 12.44 23.93 -29.38
CA ASP A 141 12.75 25.33 -29.57
C ASP A 141 11.54 26.16 -30.07
N LYS A 142 10.52 25.50 -30.63
CA LYS A 142 9.28 26.16 -31.07
C LYS A 142 8.22 26.27 -29.97
N LEU A 143 8.49 25.78 -28.76
CA LEU A 143 7.57 25.91 -27.65
C LEU A 143 7.47 27.35 -27.16
N ASP A 144 6.23 27.77 -26.86
CA ASP A 144 6.00 29.03 -26.14
C ASP A 144 6.50 28.92 -24.69
N GLU A 145 6.50 30.01 -23.95
CA GLU A 145 6.99 30.03 -22.55
C GLU A 145 6.24 29.05 -21.62
N LYS A 146 4.93 28.85 -21.84
CA LYS A 146 4.14 27.87 -21.11
C LYS A 146 4.57 26.44 -21.45
N GLY A 147 4.84 26.17 -22.71
CA GLY A 147 5.36 24.87 -23.17
C GLY A 147 6.75 24.57 -22.60
N LYS A 148 7.67 25.57 -22.63
CA LYS A 148 9.00 25.43 -22.01
C LYS A 148 8.94 25.17 -20.52
N THR A 149 8.09 25.92 -19.80
CA THR A 149 7.86 25.68 -18.36
C THR A 149 7.35 24.28 -18.09
N ARG A 150 6.37 23.80 -18.87
CA ARG A 150 5.83 22.43 -18.75
C ARG A 150 6.91 21.39 -19.04
N LEU A 151 7.72 21.59 -20.07
CA LEU A 151 8.83 20.71 -20.41
C LEU A 151 9.84 20.61 -19.26
N ALA A 152 10.18 21.73 -18.63
CA ALA A 152 11.07 21.74 -17.45
C ALA A 152 10.45 20.95 -16.28
N VAL A 153 9.16 21.12 -16.03
CA VAL A 153 8.43 20.35 -15.00
C VAL A 153 8.51 18.85 -15.29
N TYR A 154 8.27 18.40 -16.51
CA TYR A 154 8.33 16.99 -16.88
C TYR A 154 9.74 16.41 -16.70
N ARG A 155 10.78 17.12 -17.19
CA ARG A 155 12.18 16.69 -17.05
C ARG A 155 12.62 16.60 -15.59
N THR A 156 12.13 17.50 -14.74
CA THR A 156 12.42 17.49 -13.30
C THR A 156 11.74 16.33 -12.59
N ASN A 157 10.46 16.07 -12.90
CA ASN A 157 9.68 15.06 -12.19
C ASN A 157 9.87 13.64 -12.74
N PHE A 158 10.36 13.49 -13.97
CA PHE A 158 10.61 12.22 -14.63
C PHE A 158 12.06 12.12 -15.12
N PRO A 159 13.07 12.19 -14.23
CA PRO A 159 14.48 12.27 -14.62
C PRO A 159 14.99 11.03 -15.34
N GLN A 160 14.48 9.86 -15.03
CA GLN A 160 14.90 8.60 -15.62
C GLN A 160 14.05 8.24 -16.85
N ARG A 161 14.56 7.30 -17.65
CA ARG A 161 13.86 6.73 -18.79
C ARG A 161 13.46 5.30 -18.47
N TYR A 162 12.14 5.04 -18.48
CA TYR A 162 11.57 3.71 -18.24
C TYR A 162 10.65 3.36 -19.42
N LEU A 163 11.04 2.36 -20.20
CA LEU A 163 10.24 1.83 -21.29
C LEU A 163 10.01 0.35 -21.12
N TYR A 164 8.81 -0.07 -21.42
CA TYR A 164 8.38 -1.46 -21.32
C TYR A 164 7.76 -1.90 -22.64
N GLU A 165 8.00 -3.16 -23.01
CA GLU A 165 7.30 -3.78 -24.12
C GLU A 165 5.84 -4.04 -23.76
N LYS A 166 4.95 -4.03 -24.77
CA LYS A 166 3.57 -4.44 -24.57
C LYS A 166 3.53 -5.82 -23.94
N ASP A 167 2.54 -6.03 -23.08
CA ASP A 167 2.28 -7.29 -22.39
C ASP A 167 3.41 -7.79 -21.46
N ARG A 168 4.42 -6.94 -21.20
CA ARG A 168 5.57 -7.27 -20.35
C ARG A 168 5.78 -6.30 -19.21
N VAL A 169 4.70 -5.82 -18.59
CA VAL A 169 4.81 -4.99 -17.40
C VAL A 169 5.36 -5.85 -16.26
N PRO A 170 6.49 -5.48 -15.66
CA PRO A 170 6.99 -6.22 -14.51
C PRO A 170 6.10 -5.94 -13.30
N LEU A 171 5.63 -7.00 -12.65
CA LEU A 171 4.79 -6.92 -11.45
C LEU A 171 5.48 -7.62 -10.25
N PRO A 172 6.69 -7.16 -9.83
CA PRO A 172 7.43 -7.81 -8.74
C PRO A 172 6.81 -7.52 -7.37
N PHE A 173 5.94 -6.51 -7.28
CA PHE A 173 5.27 -6.11 -6.04
C PHE A 173 3.80 -6.49 -6.09
N PRO A 174 3.21 -6.99 -4.98
CA PRO A 174 1.78 -7.24 -4.92
C PRO A 174 0.97 -5.96 -5.20
N VAL A 175 0.08 -6.03 -6.19
CA VAL A 175 -0.95 -5.02 -6.44
C VAL A 175 -2.24 -5.52 -5.83
N LEU A 176 -2.65 -4.93 -4.72
CA LEU A 176 -3.80 -5.33 -3.93
C LEU A 176 -5.07 -4.67 -4.43
N LEU A 177 -6.14 -5.43 -4.49
CA LEU A 177 -7.43 -5.03 -5.03
C LEU A 177 -8.39 -4.69 -3.90
N ASP A 178 -8.88 -3.45 -3.85
CA ASP A 178 -9.89 -2.97 -2.90
C ASP A 178 -11.17 -2.49 -3.65
N PRO A 179 -11.88 -3.40 -4.38
CA PRO A 179 -12.99 -3.01 -5.25
C PRO A 179 -14.16 -2.41 -4.48
N GLU A 180 -14.35 -2.80 -3.23
CA GLU A 180 -15.35 -2.22 -2.35
C GLU A 180 -14.88 -0.94 -1.64
N ARG A 181 -13.60 -0.56 -1.84
CA ARG A 181 -12.97 0.65 -1.30
C ARG A 181 -12.95 0.72 0.23
N LYS A 182 -13.19 -0.40 0.89
CA LYS A 182 -13.29 -0.47 2.37
C LYS A 182 -12.00 0.01 3.05
N ILE A 183 -10.86 -0.38 2.51
CA ILE A 183 -9.56 0.00 3.06
C ILE A 183 -9.27 1.46 2.74
N CYS A 184 -9.41 1.86 1.47
CA CYS A 184 -9.14 3.22 1.03
C CYS A 184 -10.07 4.24 1.70
N GLN A 185 -11.36 3.94 1.86
CA GLN A 185 -12.33 4.79 2.57
C GLN A 185 -12.07 4.81 4.08
N GLY A 186 -11.83 3.64 4.68
CA GLY A 186 -11.58 3.53 6.12
C GLY A 186 -10.33 4.30 6.56
N LEU A 187 -9.31 4.37 5.71
CA LEU A 187 -8.10 5.17 5.95
C LEU A 187 -8.26 6.66 5.57
N GLY A 188 -9.42 7.05 5.01
CA GLY A 188 -9.68 8.42 4.56
C GLY A 188 -8.87 8.83 3.33
N ILE A 189 -8.57 7.87 2.45
CA ILE A 189 -7.73 8.07 1.26
C ILE A 189 -8.57 8.15 -0.02
N PHE A 190 -9.70 7.43 -0.10
CA PHE A 190 -10.56 7.41 -1.28
C PHE A 190 -11.32 8.74 -1.44
N THR A 191 -11.46 9.18 -2.70
CA THR A 191 -12.23 10.37 -3.07
C THR A 191 -12.79 10.23 -4.49
N THR A 192 -13.83 11.00 -4.79
CA THR A 192 -14.42 11.14 -6.13
C THR A 192 -13.95 12.41 -6.85
N GLU A 193 -13.24 13.29 -6.14
CA GLU A 193 -12.69 14.53 -6.72
C GLU A 193 -11.33 14.85 -6.09
N TRP A 194 -10.29 15.02 -6.93
CA TRP A 194 -8.96 15.45 -6.49
C TRP A 194 -8.15 16.03 -7.65
N SER A 195 -7.44 17.12 -7.40
CA SER A 195 -6.52 17.77 -8.36
C SER A 195 -7.18 18.01 -9.73
N GLY A 196 -8.43 18.49 -9.73
CA GLY A 196 -9.19 18.85 -10.94
C GLY A 196 -9.85 17.69 -11.69
N SER A 197 -9.73 16.46 -11.20
CA SER A 197 -10.43 15.30 -11.77
C SER A 197 -11.61 14.89 -10.94
N LYS A 198 -12.70 14.46 -11.61
CA LYS A 198 -13.93 13.95 -11.00
C LYS A 198 -14.13 12.48 -11.39
N VAL A 199 -13.33 11.61 -10.82
CA VAL A 199 -13.40 10.15 -10.99
C VAL A 199 -13.10 9.47 -9.66
N ASP A 200 -13.51 8.24 -9.53
CA ASP A 200 -13.17 7.40 -8.40
C ASP A 200 -11.65 7.16 -8.33
N GLN A 201 -11.01 7.65 -7.28
CA GLN A 201 -9.56 7.66 -7.15
C GLN A 201 -9.12 7.70 -5.69
N ASN A 202 -7.87 7.43 -5.42
CA ASN A 202 -7.26 7.78 -4.13
C ASN A 202 -6.63 9.17 -4.17
N VAL A 203 -6.61 9.88 -3.06
CA VAL A 203 -5.59 10.88 -2.78
C VAL A 203 -4.28 10.11 -2.62
N PRO A 204 -3.27 10.30 -3.49
CA PRO A 204 -2.07 9.48 -3.43
C PRO A 204 -1.43 9.56 -2.05
N THR A 205 -1.29 8.41 -1.43
CA THR A 205 -0.82 8.31 -0.05
C THR A 205 0.17 7.16 0.05
N LEU A 206 1.20 7.33 0.86
CA LEU A 206 2.09 6.23 1.21
C LEU A 206 2.36 6.21 2.71
N PHE A 207 2.64 5.02 3.19
CA PHE A 207 3.09 4.76 4.56
C PHE A 207 4.38 3.95 4.53
N VAL A 208 5.30 4.29 5.42
CA VAL A 208 6.37 3.37 5.83
C VAL A 208 6.00 2.83 7.19
N ILE A 209 5.90 1.52 7.28
CA ILE A 209 5.50 0.77 8.48
C ILE A 209 6.71 -0.04 8.91
N ASP A 210 7.07 0.02 10.18
CA ASP A 210 8.20 -0.75 10.70
C ASP A 210 7.85 -2.24 10.93
N ALA A 211 8.85 -3.04 11.24
CA ALA A 211 8.71 -4.47 11.48
C ALA A 211 7.73 -4.84 12.63
N ARG A 212 7.37 -3.90 13.49
CA ARG A 212 6.39 -4.06 14.57
C ARG A 212 4.96 -3.75 14.10
N GLY A 213 4.81 -3.19 12.89
CA GLY A 213 3.53 -2.75 12.34
C GLY A 213 3.15 -1.32 12.71
N ILE A 214 4.12 -0.50 13.15
CA ILE A 214 3.91 0.90 13.53
C ILE A 214 4.25 1.82 12.36
N VAL A 215 3.36 2.77 12.06
CA VAL A 215 3.57 3.79 11.02
C VAL A 215 4.70 4.72 11.42
N GLN A 216 5.77 4.76 10.63
CA GLN A 216 6.93 5.61 10.86
C GLN A 216 6.94 6.84 9.95
N LEU A 217 6.30 6.74 8.78
CA LEU A 217 6.10 7.85 7.85
C LEU A 217 4.71 7.72 7.24
N LYS A 218 4.02 8.85 7.14
CA LYS A 218 2.79 9.01 6.36
C LYS A 218 2.97 10.21 5.44
N TYR A 219 2.76 10.00 4.16
CA TYR A 219 2.75 11.07 3.17
C TYR A 219 1.42 11.08 2.44
N VAL A 220 0.75 12.22 2.40
CA VAL A 220 -0.49 12.45 1.66
C VAL A 220 -0.23 13.56 0.65
N SER A 221 -0.41 13.28 -0.63
CA SER A 221 -0.15 14.24 -1.69
C SER A 221 -1.06 15.45 -1.62
N GLN A 222 -0.48 16.62 -1.83
CA GLN A 222 -1.16 17.91 -1.89
C GLN A 222 -1.37 18.37 -3.34
N ASN A 223 -0.58 17.83 -4.27
CA ASN A 223 -0.68 18.13 -5.70
C ASN A 223 -0.22 16.94 -6.56
N THR A 224 -0.34 17.07 -7.88
CA THR A 224 -0.07 15.98 -8.82
C THR A 224 1.38 15.48 -8.79
N PHE A 225 2.37 16.35 -8.54
CA PHE A 225 3.80 16.03 -8.71
C PHE A 225 4.59 15.92 -7.40
N ASP A 226 3.97 15.94 -6.24
CA ASP A 226 4.63 15.99 -4.95
C ASP A 226 4.95 14.61 -4.33
N ARG A 227 5.16 13.58 -5.14
CA ARG A 227 5.50 12.25 -4.59
C ARG A 227 6.90 12.26 -3.96
N PRO A 228 7.10 11.64 -2.79
CA PRO A 228 8.45 11.41 -2.27
C PRO A 228 9.25 10.59 -3.28
N SER A 229 10.49 11.02 -3.55
CA SER A 229 11.38 10.26 -4.43
C SER A 229 11.73 8.92 -3.81
N ALA A 230 12.05 7.93 -4.64
CA ALA A 230 12.51 6.63 -4.16
C ALA A 230 13.80 6.76 -3.32
N GLU A 231 14.71 7.67 -3.68
CA GLU A 231 15.90 7.96 -2.89
C GLU A 231 15.57 8.43 -1.48
N TYR A 232 14.61 9.37 -1.34
CA TYR A 232 14.14 9.83 -0.02
C TYR A 232 13.59 8.65 0.81
N LEU A 233 12.78 7.80 0.20
CA LEU A 233 12.18 6.63 0.86
C LEU A 233 13.26 5.62 1.31
N LEU A 234 14.25 5.33 0.46
CA LEU A 234 15.35 4.42 0.80
C LEU A 234 16.23 5.01 1.91
N ASN A 235 16.52 6.31 1.87
CA ASN A 235 17.25 7.00 2.94
C ASN A 235 16.48 6.97 4.27
N PHE A 236 15.16 7.10 4.22
CA PHE A 236 14.31 6.97 5.41
C PHE A 236 14.33 5.54 5.96
N LEU A 237 14.13 4.53 5.10
CA LEU A 237 14.17 3.12 5.46
C LEU A 237 15.54 2.71 6.07
N GLY A 238 16.63 3.24 5.55
CA GLY A 238 17.98 3.00 6.08
C GLY A 238 18.21 3.52 7.50
N ARG A 239 17.32 4.36 8.02
CA ARG A 239 17.36 4.88 9.40
C ARG A 239 16.47 4.08 10.37
N LEU A 240 15.53 3.28 9.87
CA LEU A 240 14.62 2.49 10.72
C LEU A 240 15.31 1.29 11.37
N GLY A 241 16.40 0.81 10.82
CA GLY A 241 17.16 -0.34 11.32
C GLY A 241 18.34 0.00 12.22
N LYS A 242 18.45 1.27 12.61
CA LYS A 242 19.47 1.79 13.55
C LYS A 242 18.74 2.22 14.82
#